data_e28b2f85ee44d53ee5594a08c25f7012
#
_entry.id   e28b2f85ee44d53ee5594a08c25f7012
#
_cell.length_a   1.000
_cell.length_b   1.000
_cell.length_c   1.000
_cell.angle_alpha   90.00
_cell.angle_beta   90.00
_cell.angle_gamma   90.00
#
_symmetry.space_group_name_H-M   'P 1'
#
loop_
_entity.id
_entity.type
_entity.pdbx_description
1 polymer ?
#
loop_
_entity_poly.entity_id
_entity_poly.type
_entity_poly.pdbx_seq_one_letter_code
_entity_poly.pdbx_strand_id
1 'polypeptide(L)'
;MTERTFIAIKPDGVQRGLISEIIGRFERKGFKLVGLKQLIPSKELAQKHYGVHKDRPFFGDLVEFISSGPVIAMVWEGEGVILNARKLIGATKPLEAEPGTIRGDLAIDIGRNIIHGSDGSETAAFEINLWFEDSEINEWKTCLLYTSDAADDQC
;
A
#
# COMPACT_ATOMS: atom_id res chain seq x y z
N MET A 1 -13.89 -4.07 13.17
CA MET A 1 -14.30 -2.85 12.49
C MET A 1 -13.59 -2.70 11.16
N THR A 2 -14.35 -2.39 10.14
CA THR A 2 -13.83 -2.23 8.80
C THR A 2 -13.13 -0.89 8.67
N GLU A 3 -11.91 -0.93 8.15
CA GLU A 3 -11.13 0.27 7.91
C GLU A 3 -10.44 0.16 6.55
N ARG A 4 -9.82 1.24 6.11
CA ARG A 4 -9.10 1.31 4.85
C ARG A 4 -7.68 1.77 5.09
N THR A 5 -6.76 1.30 4.27
CA THR A 5 -5.36 1.71 4.33
C THR A 5 -4.84 2.01 2.92
N PHE A 6 -3.84 2.87 2.84
CA PHE A 6 -3.16 3.17 1.60
C PHE A 6 -1.90 2.34 1.49
N ILE A 7 -1.73 1.66 0.38
CA ILE A 7 -0.55 0.84 0.08
C ILE A 7 -0.01 1.28 -1.28
N ALA A 8 1.28 1.44 -1.39
CA ALA A 8 1.91 1.77 -2.67
C ALA A 8 3.10 0.87 -2.93
N ILE A 9 3.14 0.30 -4.14
CA ILE A 9 4.34 -0.38 -4.62
C ILE A 9 5.22 0.67 -5.24
N LYS A 10 6.41 0.85 -4.68
CA LYS A 10 7.34 1.89 -5.09
C LYS A 10 8.00 1.57 -6.44
N PRO A 11 8.66 2.55 -7.07
CA PRO A 11 9.27 2.31 -8.39
C PRO A 11 10.20 1.11 -8.47
N ASP A 12 10.94 0.82 -7.41
CA ASP A 12 11.83 -0.35 -7.40
C ASP A 12 11.04 -1.66 -7.43
N GLY A 13 9.91 -1.74 -6.73
CA GLY A 13 9.06 -2.91 -6.77
C GLY A 13 8.43 -3.11 -8.14
N VAL A 14 8.01 -2.03 -8.78
CA VAL A 14 7.45 -2.09 -10.13
C VAL A 14 8.51 -2.55 -11.12
N GLN A 15 9.70 -1.95 -11.05
CA GLN A 15 10.78 -2.26 -11.97
C GLN A 15 11.27 -3.70 -11.85
N ARG A 16 11.22 -4.26 -10.65
CA ARG A 16 11.62 -5.64 -10.40
C ARG A 16 10.54 -6.66 -10.76
N GLY A 17 9.38 -6.21 -11.24
CA GLY A 17 8.31 -7.13 -11.63
C GLY A 17 7.61 -7.80 -10.47
N LEU A 18 7.48 -7.10 -9.35
CA LEU A 18 6.92 -7.67 -8.12
C LEU A 18 5.45 -7.32 -7.89
N ILE A 19 4.79 -6.67 -8.85
CA ILE A 19 3.42 -6.21 -8.68
C ILE A 19 2.48 -7.34 -8.31
N SER A 20 2.48 -8.41 -9.10
CA SER A 20 1.54 -9.53 -8.87
C SER A 20 1.82 -10.26 -7.57
N GLU A 21 3.07 -10.43 -7.23
CA GLU A 21 3.44 -11.10 -5.98
C GLU A 21 2.93 -10.31 -4.78
N ILE A 22 3.12 -8.99 -4.80
CA ILE A 22 2.73 -8.12 -3.68
C ILE A 22 1.22 -8.04 -3.56
N ILE A 23 0.51 -7.75 -4.67
CA ILE A 23 -0.94 -7.69 -4.65
C ILE A 23 -1.53 -9.02 -4.20
N GLY A 24 -0.96 -10.12 -4.67
CA GLY A 24 -1.40 -11.44 -4.30
C GLY A 24 -1.36 -11.71 -2.81
N ARG A 25 -0.37 -11.17 -2.12
CA ARG A 25 -0.26 -11.37 -0.67
C ARG A 25 -1.41 -10.70 0.09
N PHE A 26 -1.81 -9.50 -0.32
CA PHE A 26 -2.95 -8.83 0.30
C PHE A 26 -4.25 -9.51 -0.06
N GLU A 27 -4.40 -9.91 -1.31
CA GLU A 27 -5.62 -10.55 -1.79
C GLU A 27 -5.82 -11.93 -1.16
N ARG A 28 -4.77 -12.73 -1.07
CA ARG A 28 -4.86 -14.05 -0.44
C ARG A 28 -5.11 -13.96 1.06
N LYS A 29 -4.66 -12.88 1.70
CA LYS A 29 -4.95 -12.65 3.11
C LYS A 29 -6.45 -12.45 3.34
N GLY A 30 -7.16 -11.94 2.32
CA GLY A 30 -8.61 -11.75 2.39
C GLY A 30 -9.02 -10.28 2.48
N PHE A 31 -8.10 -9.35 2.30
CA PHE A 31 -8.46 -7.94 2.25
C PHE A 31 -9.10 -7.61 0.90
N LYS A 32 -9.89 -6.56 0.88
CA LYS A 32 -10.66 -6.16 -0.30
C LYS A 32 -10.01 -4.96 -0.97
N LEU A 33 -9.72 -5.10 -2.26
CA LEU A 33 -9.12 -4.02 -3.05
C LEU A 33 -10.24 -3.09 -3.51
N VAL A 34 -10.21 -1.85 -3.05
CA VAL A 34 -11.24 -0.86 -3.40
C VAL A 34 -10.71 0.30 -4.24
N GLY A 35 -9.40 0.44 -4.36
CA GLY A 35 -8.79 1.44 -5.23
C GLY A 35 -7.48 0.90 -5.78
N LEU A 36 -7.24 1.15 -7.07
CA LEU A 36 -6.04 0.66 -7.74
C LEU A 36 -5.73 1.53 -8.93
N LYS A 37 -4.51 2.05 -9.01
CA LYS A 37 -4.07 2.76 -10.20
C LYS A 37 -2.55 2.77 -10.31
N GLN A 38 -2.08 2.89 -11.56
CA GLN A 38 -0.68 3.09 -11.83
C GLN A 38 -0.47 4.53 -12.25
N LEU A 39 0.54 5.17 -11.69
CA LEU A 39 0.87 6.54 -12.07
C LEU A 39 2.36 6.80 -11.79
N ILE A 40 2.89 7.81 -12.47
CA ILE A 40 4.18 8.36 -12.09
C ILE A 40 3.86 9.60 -11.25
N PRO A 41 4.13 9.56 -9.94
CA PRO A 41 3.77 10.67 -9.07
C PRO A 41 4.47 11.96 -9.49
N SER A 42 3.74 13.07 -9.45
CA SER A 42 4.37 14.38 -9.63
C SER A 42 5.25 14.68 -8.42
N LYS A 43 6.19 15.59 -8.58
CA LYS A 43 7.01 16.02 -7.45
C LYS A 43 6.16 16.67 -6.37
N GLU A 44 5.12 17.39 -6.78
CA GLU A 44 4.19 18.00 -5.82
C GLU A 44 3.47 16.95 -4.98
N LEU A 45 2.96 15.88 -5.61
CA LEU A 45 2.32 14.79 -4.88
C LEU A 45 3.31 14.12 -3.93
N ALA A 46 4.53 13.86 -4.42
CA ALA A 46 5.57 13.24 -3.61
C ALA A 46 5.94 14.11 -2.40
N GLN A 47 6.04 15.41 -2.61
CA GLN A 47 6.35 16.35 -1.53
C GLN A 47 5.27 16.36 -0.46
N LYS A 48 4.00 16.32 -0.86
CA LYS A 48 2.89 16.26 0.08
C LYS A 48 2.86 14.95 0.84
N HIS A 49 3.14 13.86 0.15
CA HIS A 49 3.17 12.53 0.75
C HIS A 49 4.24 12.44 1.85
N TYR A 50 5.41 12.97 1.58
CA TYR A 50 6.52 12.97 2.54
C TYR A 50 6.61 14.24 3.38
N GLY A 51 5.53 15.01 3.44
CA GLY A 51 5.53 16.32 4.11
C GLY A 51 6.01 16.32 5.56
N VAL A 52 5.79 15.21 6.30
CA VAL A 52 6.27 15.07 7.67
C VAL A 52 7.79 15.03 7.76
N HIS A 53 8.47 14.79 6.65
CA HIS A 53 9.92 14.70 6.57
C HIS A 53 10.56 15.90 5.87
N LYS A 54 9.79 16.96 5.59
CA LYS A 54 10.27 18.07 4.76
C LYS A 54 11.55 18.73 5.27
N ASP A 55 11.78 18.68 6.58
CA ASP A 55 12.97 19.28 7.19
C ASP A 55 14.11 18.29 7.38
N ARG A 56 13.96 17.06 6.91
CA ARG A 56 14.98 16.03 7.01
C ARG A 56 15.92 16.07 5.83
N PRO A 57 17.21 15.75 6.02
CA PRO A 57 18.16 15.79 4.90
C PRO A 57 17.83 14.80 3.78
N PHE A 58 17.14 13.72 4.08
CA PHE A 58 16.77 12.72 3.07
C PHE A 58 15.49 13.04 2.31
N PHE A 59 14.80 14.14 2.63
CA PHE A 59 13.53 14.48 2.01
C PHE A 59 13.62 14.57 0.49
N GLY A 60 14.64 15.27 -0.03
CA GLY A 60 14.84 15.42 -1.47
C GLY A 60 15.00 14.08 -2.18
N ASP A 61 15.76 13.18 -1.58
CA ASP A 61 15.99 11.85 -2.15
C ASP A 61 14.72 11.01 -2.18
N LEU A 62 13.91 11.11 -1.12
CA LEU A 62 12.62 10.41 -1.10
C LEU A 62 11.70 10.89 -2.21
N VAL A 63 11.61 12.22 -2.38
CA VAL A 63 10.76 12.82 -3.41
C VAL A 63 11.25 12.41 -4.80
N GLU A 64 12.55 12.51 -5.05
CA GLU A 64 13.13 12.11 -6.34
C GLU A 64 12.85 10.64 -6.63
N PHE A 65 13.03 9.78 -5.64
CA PHE A 65 12.86 8.35 -5.85
C PHE A 65 11.42 7.98 -6.16
N ILE A 66 10.46 8.44 -5.35
CA ILE A 66 9.06 8.04 -5.53
C ILE A 66 8.49 8.59 -6.84
N SER A 67 9.04 9.69 -7.35
CA SER A 67 8.59 10.31 -8.60
C SER A 67 9.43 9.88 -9.81
N SER A 68 10.34 8.94 -9.63
CA SER A 68 11.27 8.53 -10.70
C SER A 68 10.69 7.54 -11.69
N GLY A 69 9.56 6.95 -11.40
CA GLY A 69 8.94 5.96 -12.29
C GLY A 69 7.54 5.57 -11.79
N PRO A 70 6.92 4.60 -12.46
CA PRO A 70 5.57 4.18 -12.10
C PRO A 70 5.48 3.61 -10.69
N VAL A 71 4.39 3.94 -10.03
CA VAL A 71 4.01 3.45 -8.71
C VAL A 71 2.64 2.79 -8.86
N ILE A 72 2.39 1.73 -8.12
CA ILE A 72 1.06 1.15 -8.03
C ILE A 72 0.46 1.63 -6.71
N ALA A 73 -0.53 2.50 -6.79
CA ALA A 73 -1.24 3.04 -5.63
C ALA A 73 -2.51 2.24 -5.40
N MET A 74 -2.76 1.87 -4.15
CA MET A 74 -3.88 1.00 -3.80
C MET A 74 -4.56 1.45 -2.53
N VAL A 75 -5.85 1.15 -2.43
CA VAL A 75 -6.60 1.26 -1.19
C VAL A 75 -7.17 -0.13 -0.89
N TRP A 76 -6.81 -0.66 0.26
CA TRP A 76 -7.29 -1.95 0.74
C TRP A 76 -8.21 -1.75 1.93
N GLU A 77 -9.27 -2.54 1.99
CA GLU A 77 -10.27 -2.46 3.03
C GLU A 77 -10.40 -3.80 3.74
N GLY A 78 -10.58 -3.74 5.06
CA GLY A 78 -10.79 -4.94 5.83
C GLY A 78 -10.73 -4.65 7.31
N GLU A 79 -11.12 -5.63 8.10
CA GLU A 79 -11.06 -5.52 9.55
C GLU A 79 -9.61 -5.56 9.99
N GLY A 80 -9.16 -4.51 10.69
CA GLY A 80 -7.79 -4.40 11.16
C GLY A 80 -6.77 -4.28 10.05
N VAL A 81 -7.15 -3.79 8.87
CA VAL A 81 -6.29 -3.79 7.70
C VAL A 81 -5.05 -2.93 7.88
N ILE A 82 -5.14 -1.81 8.61
CA ILE A 82 -3.99 -0.92 8.76
C ILE A 82 -2.83 -1.66 9.45
N LEU A 83 -3.10 -2.23 10.60
CA LEU A 83 -2.07 -2.96 11.34
C LEU A 83 -1.64 -4.23 10.62
N ASN A 84 -2.59 -4.97 10.08
CA ASN A 84 -2.26 -6.26 9.46
C ASN A 84 -1.56 -6.09 8.12
N ALA A 85 -1.84 -5.02 7.39
CA ALA A 85 -1.06 -4.69 6.20
C ALA A 85 0.41 -4.42 6.57
N ARG A 86 0.62 -3.68 7.67
CA ARG A 86 1.98 -3.42 8.15
C ARG A 86 2.70 -4.71 8.52
N LYS A 87 1.98 -5.67 9.10
CA LYS A 87 2.56 -6.98 9.42
C LYS A 87 2.94 -7.76 8.16
N LEU A 88 2.13 -7.68 7.11
CA LEU A 88 2.45 -8.31 5.84
C LEU A 88 3.67 -7.67 5.19
N ILE A 89 3.80 -6.37 5.30
CA ILE A 89 4.91 -5.61 4.73
C ILE A 89 6.22 -5.93 5.44
N GLY A 90 6.18 -5.98 6.76
CA GLY A 90 7.37 -6.24 7.57
C GLY A 90 8.07 -4.96 8.00
N ALA A 91 9.14 -5.12 8.76
CA ALA A 91 9.90 -3.99 9.32
C ALA A 91 10.40 -3.04 8.22
N THR A 92 10.51 -1.77 8.57
CA THR A 92 10.95 -0.73 7.61
C THR A 92 12.34 -1.04 7.06
N LYS A 93 13.23 -1.56 7.90
CA LYS A 93 14.54 -2.02 7.45
C LYS A 93 14.43 -3.45 6.96
N PRO A 94 14.63 -3.72 5.67
CA PRO A 94 14.40 -5.06 5.12
C PRO A 94 15.19 -6.18 5.81
N LEU A 95 16.45 -5.89 6.21
CA LEU A 95 17.26 -6.93 6.84
C LEU A 95 16.79 -7.28 8.26
N GLU A 96 15.94 -6.44 8.87
CA GLU A 96 15.31 -6.72 10.15
C GLU A 96 13.90 -7.27 10.00
N ALA A 97 13.39 -7.32 8.77
CA ALA A 97 12.05 -7.84 8.51
C ALA A 97 12.07 -9.36 8.55
N GLU A 98 11.03 -9.92 9.15
CA GLU A 98 10.93 -11.37 9.29
C GLU A 98 10.71 -12.05 7.94
N PRO A 99 11.28 -13.24 7.72
CA PRO A 99 10.94 -14.05 6.57
C PRO A 99 9.42 -14.30 6.54
N GLY A 100 8.87 -14.28 5.33
CA GLY A 100 7.43 -14.39 5.14
C GLY A 100 6.76 -13.04 4.95
N THR A 101 7.40 -11.95 5.37
CA THR A 101 6.91 -10.62 5.08
C THR A 101 7.40 -10.19 3.70
N ILE A 102 6.74 -9.18 3.14
CA ILE A 102 7.10 -8.69 1.80
C ILE A 102 8.55 -8.22 1.79
N ARG A 103 8.93 -7.37 2.74
CA ARG A 103 10.30 -6.86 2.80
C ARG A 103 11.31 -7.94 3.19
N GLY A 104 10.91 -8.83 4.10
CA GLY A 104 11.79 -9.92 4.51
C GLY A 104 12.14 -10.87 3.39
N ASP A 105 11.19 -11.11 2.50
CA ASP A 105 11.40 -12.02 1.37
C ASP A 105 12.02 -11.35 0.15
N LEU A 106 11.73 -10.06 -0.08
CA LEU A 106 11.95 -9.44 -1.38
C LEU A 106 12.88 -8.23 -1.37
N ALA A 107 13.27 -7.71 -0.22
CA ALA A 107 14.09 -6.51 -0.15
C ALA A 107 15.29 -6.70 0.77
N ILE A 108 16.36 -5.92 0.54
CA ILE A 108 17.56 -5.94 1.39
C ILE A 108 18.03 -4.54 1.79
N ASP A 109 17.54 -3.50 1.13
CA ASP A 109 18.04 -2.13 1.29
C ASP A 109 16.91 -1.21 1.75
N ILE A 110 17.16 -0.42 2.80
CA ILE A 110 16.16 0.50 3.31
C ILE A 110 15.77 1.57 2.28
N GLY A 111 16.70 1.94 1.40
CA GLY A 111 16.43 2.91 0.35
C GLY A 111 15.65 2.33 -0.82
N ARG A 112 15.56 1.01 -0.89
CA ARG A 112 14.85 0.28 -1.93
C ARG A 112 14.03 -0.82 -1.30
N ASN A 113 13.06 -0.40 -0.47
CA ASN A 113 12.28 -1.33 0.34
C ASN A 113 10.89 -1.63 -0.23
N ILE A 114 10.71 -1.41 -1.49
CA ILE A 114 9.70 -1.83 -2.45
C ILE A 114 8.26 -1.42 -2.19
N ILE A 115 7.86 -1.14 -0.96
CA ILE A 115 6.45 -0.92 -0.65
C ILE A 115 6.30 0.09 0.49
N HIS A 116 5.18 0.81 0.46
CA HIS A 116 4.76 1.73 1.51
C HIS A 116 3.39 1.31 2.01
N GLY A 117 3.17 1.42 3.32
CA GLY A 117 1.84 1.24 3.91
C GLY A 117 1.62 2.29 4.98
N SER A 118 0.40 2.79 5.08
CA SER A 118 0.04 3.75 6.12
C SER A 118 0.28 3.17 7.50
N ASP A 119 0.72 3.99 8.44
CA ASP A 119 1.11 3.53 9.77
C ASP A 119 0.04 3.74 10.84
N GLY A 120 -1.08 4.36 10.49
CA GLY A 120 -2.17 4.58 11.43
C GLY A 120 -3.40 5.11 10.73
N SER A 121 -4.48 5.28 11.48
CA SER A 121 -5.75 5.71 10.90
C SER A 121 -5.70 7.12 10.34
N GLU A 122 -5.01 8.04 11.00
CA GLU A 122 -4.88 9.41 10.49
C GLU A 122 -4.05 9.46 9.22
N THR A 123 -2.93 8.74 9.21
CA THR A 123 -2.07 8.65 8.05
C THR A 123 -2.81 8.00 6.88
N ALA A 124 -3.55 6.95 7.15
CA ALA A 124 -4.33 6.27 6.12
C ALA A 124 -5.35 7.22 5.48
N ALA A 125 -6.10 7.94 6.29
CA ALA A 125 -7.09 8.89 5.76
C ALA A 125 -6.42 9.99 4.93
N PHE A 126 -5.32 10.53 5.42
CA PHE A 126 -4.58 11.56 4.71
C PHE A 126 -4.05 11.05 3.37
N GLU A 127 -3.42 9.90 3.37
CA GLU A 127 -2.80 9.35 2.17
C GLU A 127 -3.83 8.93 1.14
N ILE A 128 -4.92 8.32 1.56
CA ILE A 128 -6.01 7.97 0.64
C ILE A 128 -6.54 9.21 -0.04
N ASN A 129 -6.84 10.26 0.73
CA ASN A 129 -7.35 11.51 0.16
C ASN A 129 -6.35 12.22 -0.74
N LEU A 130 -5.06 12.07 -0.45
CA LEU A 130 -4.01 12.71 -1.25
C LEU A 130 -3.84 12.01 -2.60
N TRP A 131 -3.89 10.69 -2.62
CA TRP A 131 -3.57 9.91 -3.82
C TRP A 131 -4.80 9.57 -4.67
N PHE A 132 -6.01 9.56 -4.08
CA PHE A 132 -7.22 9.12 -4.78
C PHE A 132 -8.31 10.17 -4.70
N GLU A 133 -9.05 10.29 -5.81
CA GLU A 133 -10.34 10.98 -5.80
C GLU A 133 -11.40 10.01 -5.30
N ASP A 134 -12.48 10.54 -4.73
CA ASP A 134 -13.57 9.67 -4.26
C ASP A 134 -14.11 8.77 -5.36
N SER A 135 -14.17 9.28 -6.59
CA SER A 135 -14.66 8.52 -7.74
C SER A 135 -13.75 7.35 -8.13
N GLU A 136 -12.52 7.33 -7.64
CA GLU A 136 -11.58 6.27 -7.94
C GLU A 136 -11.64 5.12 -6.92
N ILE A 137 -12.45 5.27 -5.89
CA ILE A 137 -12.62 4.24 -4.87
C ILE A 137 -13.98 3.58 -5.06
N ASN A 138 -13.98 2.26 -5.15
CA ASN A 138 -15.17 1.49 -5.48
C ASN A 138 -15.64 0.71 -4.26
N GLU A 139 -16.89 0.96 -3.87
CA GLU A 139 -17.54 0.16 -2.85
C GLU A 139 -18.10 -1.10 -3.50
N TRP A 140 -17.78 -2.25 -2.95
CA TRP A 140 -18.34 -3.51 -3.43
C TRP A 140 -18.29 -4.53 -2.31
N LYS A 141 -19.09 -5.56 -2.46
CA LYS A 141 -19.22 -6.58 -1.42
C LYS A 141 -18.55 -7.86 -1.89
N THR A 142 -17.62 -8.34 -1.08
CA THR A 142 -17.01 -9.63 -1.35
C THR A 142 -17.96 -10.75 -0.95
N CYS A 143 -17.97 -11.82 -1.70
CA CYS A 143 -18.84 -12.94 -1.42
C CYS A 143 -18.11 -14.20 -0.99
N LEU A 144 -16.81 -14.12 -0.89
CA LEU A 144 -16.01 -15.32 -0.59
C LEU A 144 -15.97 -15.67 0.87
N LEU A 145 -15.96 -14.67 1.72
CA LEU A 145 -15.79 -14.89 3.14
C LEU A 145 -17.00 -14.37 3.86
N TYR A 146 -17.40 -15.09 4.87
CA TYR A 146 -18.40 -14.58 5.80
C TYR A 146 -19.77 -14.36 5.21
N THR A 147 -20.03 -14.86 4.03
CA THR A 147 -21.38 -14.92 3.56
C THR A 147 -22.02 -16.11 4.23
N SER A 148 -22.37 -15.93 5.48
CA SER A 148 -23.17 -16.90 6.17
C SER A 148 -24.59 -16.84 5.66
N ASP A 149 -24.86 -15.92 4.79
CA ASP A 149 -26.18 -15.70 4.28
C ASP A 149 -26.34 -16.47 2.98
N ALA A 150 -27.18 -17.43 2.98
CA ALA A 150 -27.42 -18.27 1.81
C ALA A 150 -27.97 -17.48 0.63
N ALA A 151 -28.45 -16.27 0.87
CA ALA A 151 -28.95 -15.44 -0.21
C ALA A 151 -27.83 -14.82 -1.04
N ASP A 152 -26.58 -14.96 -0.62
CA ASP A 152 -25.48 -14.36 -1.33
C ASP A 152 -24.83 -15.31 -2.30
N ASP A 153 -25.63 -15.90 -3.14
CA ASP A 153 -25.19 -16.85 -4.16
C ASP A 153 -24.83 -16.16 -5.47
N GLN A 154 -24.60 -14.87 -5.44
CA GLN A 154 -24.14 -14.10 -6.58
C GLN A 154 -22.65 -14.22 -6.82
N CYS A 155 -21.96 -14.87 -5.94
CA CYS A 155 -20.53 -15.07 -6.11
C CYS A 155 -20.24 -15.99 -7.27
#